data_dc0d4228ba94c5fd482013183a6a0f8b
#
_entry.id   dc0d4228ba94c5fd482013183a6a0f8b
#
_cell.length_a   1.000
_cell.length_b   1.000
_cell.length_c   1.000
_cell.angle_alpha   90.00
_cell.angle_beta   90.00
_cell.angle_gamma   90.00
#
_symmetry.space_group_name_H-M   'P 1'
#
loop_
_entity.id
_entity.type
_entity.pdbx_description
1 polymer ?
#
loop_
_entity_poly.entity_id
_entity_poly.type
_entity_poly.pdbx_seq_one_letter_code
_entity_poly.pdbx_strand_id
1 'polypeptide(L)'
;MDTKVKLAELKELIQKANYIVFFGGAGVSTESGLPDFRSVDGLYHQKYAFPPEEILSHDFFMARPKEFYQFYKEKLLIPGILPNPAHYALQKLEDQGKLKAIITQNIDGLHQMAGSKTVYELHGSIHRYYCVKHHHRIPEEEIDFSKSIPLCPHCHSIIRPDVVLYQEGLDEGILSESIAHIQNADLLIIGGTSLTVYPAAGLIRYFPHHGSNKLVLINKEEGRLDTECDLVLYGKIGEILSEVVS
;
A
#
# COMPACT_ATOMS: atom_id res chain seq x y z
N MET A 1 -12.27 3.38 -25.99
CA MET A 1 -12.36 4.84 -25.73
C MET A 1 -10.94 5.38 -25.74
N ASP A 2 -10.69 6.53 -26.37
CA ASP A 2 -9.35 7.14 -26.44
C ASP A 2 -8.84 7.50 -25.02
N THR A 3 -7.55 7.30 -24.76
CA THR A 3 -6.92 7.60 -23.48
C THR A 3 -7.12 9.06 -23.06
N LYS A 4 -7.04 10.00 -24.00
CA LYS A 4 -7.31 11.42 -23.73
C LYS A 4 -8.73 11.69 -23.22
N VAL A 5 -9.72 10.97 -23.76
CA VAL A 5 -11.12 11.10 -23.31
C VAL A 5 -11.25 10.58 -21.88
N LYS A 6 -10.63 9.44 -21.56
CA LYS A 6 -10.65 8.87 -20.20
C LYS A 6 -9.94 9.77 -19.17
N LEU A 7 -8.83 10.40 -19.55
CA LEU A 7 -8.13 11.37 -18.69
C LEU A 7 -8.99 12.61 -18.41
N ALA A 8 -9.66 13.13 -19.42
CA ALA A 8 -10.60 14.25 -19.25
C ALA A 8 -11.76 13.88 -18.34
N GLU A 9 -12.32 12.68 -18.50
CA GLU A 9 -13.37 12.13 -17.65
C GLU A 9 -12.90 11.99 -16.20
N LEU A 10 -11.72 11.40 -15.97
CA LEU A 10 -11.15 11.30 -14.62
C LEU A 10 -10.96 12.67 -13.97
N LYS A 11 -10.44 13.65 -14.71
CA LYS A 11 -10.29 15.02 -14.23
C LYS A 11 -11.62 15.64 -13.81
N GLU A 12 -12.67 15.43 -14.61
CA GLU A 12 -14.03 15.91 -14.30
C GLU A 12 -14.59 15.23 -13.04
N LEU A 13 -14.41 13.91 -12.90
CA LEU A 13 -14.82 13.16 -11.71
C LEU A 13 -14.13 13.70 -10.44
N ILE A 14 -12.81 13.90 -10.49
CA ILE A 14 -12.04 14.48 -9.38
C ILE A 14 -12.53 15.90 -9.03
N GLN A 15 -12.82 16.73 -10.04
CA GLN A 15 -13.32 18.08 -9.82
C GLN A 15 -14.68 18.11 -9.14
N LYS A 16 -15.58 17.22 -9.51
CA LYS A 16 -16.95 17.12 -8.96
C LYS A 16 -17.00 16.46 -7.58
N ALA A 17 -16.09 15.57 -7.30
CA ALA A 17 -16.04 14.82 -6.04
C ALA A 17 -15.74 15.74 -4.85
N ASN A 18 -16.40 15.44 -3.71
CA ASN A 18 -16.19 16.09 -2.43
C ASN A 18 -15.54 15.17 -1.39
N TYR A 19 -15.66 13.86 -1.59
CA TYR A 19 -15.13 12.84 -0.70
C TYR A 19 -14.42 11.75 -1.49
N ILE A 20 -13.17 12.02 -1.84
CA ILE A 20 -12.33 11.05 -2.55
C ILE A 20 -11.65 10.13 -1.55
N VAL A 21 -11.65 8.84 -1.82
CA VAL A 21 -10.80 7.85 -1.14
C VAL A 21 -9.92 7.18 -2.18
N PHE A 22 -8.66 7.00 -1.84
CA PHE A 22 -7.72 6.25 -2.65
C PHE A 22 -7.42 4.90 -2.00
N PHE A 23 -7.53 3.81 -2.76
CA PHE A 23 -7.16 2.46 -2.33
C PHE A 23 -6.00 1.96 -3.18
N GLY A 24 -4.83 1.75 -2.58
CA GLY A 24 -3.58 1.45 -3.30
C GLY A 24 -2.90 0.16 -2.91
N GLY A 25 -2.08 -0.36 -3.83
CA GLY A 25 -1.18 -1.49 -3.62
C GLY A 25 0.22 -1.23 -4.18
N ALA A 26 1.05 -2.29 -4.24
CA ALA A 26 2.47 -2.19 -4.56
C ALA A 26 2.78 -1.56 -5.94
N GLY A 27 1.85 -1.64 -6.89
CA GLY A 27 1.97 -0.98 -8.19
C GLY A 27 2.06 0.55 -8.12
N VAL A 28 1.61 1.18 -7.00
CA VAL A 28 1.77 2.63 -6.78
C VAL A 28 3.25 3.00 -6.62
N SER A 29 4.05 2.11 -6.02
CA SER A 29 5.46 2.37 -5.70
C SER A 29 6.44 1.89 -6.77
N THR A 30 5.95 1.27 -7.87
CA THR A 30 6.83 0.79 -8.94
C THR A 30 7.58 1.93 -9.66
N GLU A 31 6.98 3.11 -9.77
CA GLU A 31 7.63 4.31 -10.32
C GLU A 31 8.64 4.95 -9.35
N SER A 32 8.67 4.50 -8.10
CA SER A 32 9.72 4.81 -7.11
C SER A 32 10.91 3.85 -7.17
N GLY A 33 10.84 2.80 -8.00
CA GLY A 33 11.87 1.77 -8.13
C GLY A 33 11.67 0.56 -7.20
N LEU A 34 10.55 0.50 -6.45
CA LEU A 34 10.20 -0.69 -5.69
C LEU A 34 9.52 -1.72 -6.61
N PRO A 35 9.99 -2.98 -6.65
CA PRO A 35 9.27 -4.02 -7.36
C PRO A 35 7.93 -4.29 -6.66
N ASP A 36 6.89 -4.53 -7.44
CA ASP A 36 5.68 -5.12 -6.87
C ASP A 36 5.88 -6.62 -6.57
N PHE A 37 4.85 -7.27 -6.04
CA PHE A 37 4.99 -8.67 -5.64
C PHE A 37 4.71 -9.65 -6.78
N ARG A 38 3.87 -9.31 -7.76
CA ARG A 38 3.22 -10.29 -8.66
C ARG A 38 3.43 -10.05 -10.15
N SER A 39 3.88 -8.87 -10.57
CA SER A 39 4.19 -8.64 -11.99
C SER A 39 5.33 -9.56 -12.45
N VAL A 40 5.57 -9.63 -13.75
CA VAL A 40 6.62 -10.49 -14.33
C VAL A 40 7.99 -10.24 -13.68
N ASP A 41 8.28 -9.00 -13.31
CA ASP A 41 9.50 -8.58 -12.61
C ASP A 41 9.34 -8.50 -11.09
N GLY A 42 8.19 -8.92 -10.57
CA GLY A 42 7.82 -8.85 -9.16
C GLY A 42 8.60 -9.79 -8.26
N LEU A 43 8.54 -9.55 -6.95
CA LEU A 43 9.28 -10.32 -5.95
C LEU A 43 8.98 -11.83 -6.03
N TYR A 44 7.74 -12.23 -6.35
CA TYR A 44 7.35 -13.64 -6.37
C TYR A 44 7.91 -14.42 -7.57
N HIS A 45 8.39 -13.74 -8.61
CA HIS A 45 9.02 -14.36 -9.77
C HIS A 45 10.55 -14.47 -9.68
N GLN A 46 11.14 -13.93 -8.60
CA GLN A 46 12.58 -14.04 -8.35
C GLN A 46 12.92 -15.40 -7.70
N LYS A 47 14.16 -15.87 -7.88
CA LYS A 47 14.61 -17.14 -7.29
C LYS A 47 15.08 -16.92 -5.85
N TYR A 48 14.42 -17.60 -4.92
CA TYR A 48 14.76 -17.64 -3.50
C TYR A 48 14.88 -19.09 -3.02
N ALA A 49 15.47 -19.29 -1.82
CA ALA A 49 15.53 -20.61 -1.18
C ALA A 49 14.14 -21.09 -0.73
N PHE A 50 13.23 -20.16 -0.41
CA PHE A 50 11.84 -20.40 -0.04
C PHE A 50 10.95 -19.38 -0.78
N PRO A 51 9.69 -19.69 -1.08
CA PRO A 51 8.75 -18.74 -1.66
C PRO A 51 8.61 -17.49 -0.77
N PRO A 52 8.53 -16.27 -1.34
CA PRO A 52 8.36 -15.05 -0.54
C PRO A 52 7.15 -15.08 0.39
N GLU A 53 6.04 -15.72 -0.01
CA GLU A 53 4.86 -15.89 0.85
C GLU A 53 5.15 -16.76 2.08
N GLU A 54 6.04 -17.75 1.95
CA GLU A 54 6.49 -18.56 3.08
C GLU A 54 7.41 -17.73 3.97
N ILE A 55 8.42 -17.03 3.40
CA ILE A 55 9.35 -16.18 4.16
C ILE A 55 8.60 -15.11 4.95
N LEU A 56 7.58 -14.51 4.36
CA LEU A 56 6.77 -13.45 4.96
C LEU A 56 5.59 -14.00 5.79
N SER A 57 5.68 -15.22 6.31
CA SER A 57 4.69 -15.80 7.22
C SER A 57 5.12 -15.70 8.69
N HIS A 58 4.12 -15.70 9.59
CA HIS A 58 4.36 -15.71 11.04
C HIS A 58 5.22 -16.89 11.48
N ASP A 59 4.86 -18.11 11.03
CA ASP A 59 5.55 -19.34 11.41
C ASP A 59 7.00 -19.34 10.93
N PHE A 60 7.26 -18.83 9.72
CA PHE A 60 8.63 -18.74 9.22
C PHE A 60 9.46 -17.73 10.02
N PHE A 61 8.88 -16.55 10.32
CA PHE A 61 9.56 -15.55 11.17
C PHE A 61 9.94 -16.13 12.52
N MET A 62 9.04 -16.90 13.16
CA MET A 62 9.30 -17.50 14.46
C MET A 62 10.33 -18.64 14.41
N ALA A 63 10.30 -19.48 13.37
CA ALA A 63 11.17 -20.62 13.22
C ALA A 63 12.54 -20.28 12.62
N ARG A 64 12.59 -19.28 11.73
CA ARG A 64 13.77 -18.92 10.91
C ARG A 64 14.01 -17.41 10.84
N PRO A 65 14.15 -16.71 11.98
CA PRO A 65 14.28 -15.25 12.02
C PRO A 65 15.50 -14.73 11.26
N LYS A 66 16.58 -15.54 11.14
CA LYS A 66 17.77 -15.15 10.41
C LYS A 66 17.52 -15.04 8.91
N GLU A 67 16.88 -16.05 8.33
CA GLU A 67 16.53 -16.07 6.90
C GLU A 67 15.45 -15.02 6.58
N PHE A 68 14.48 -14.82 7.48
CA PHE A 68 13.53 -13.72 7.39
C PHE A 68 14.23 -12.36 7.31
N TYR A 69 15.15 -12.08 8.25
CA TYR A 69 15.86 -10.80 8.26
C TYR A 69 16.83 -10.62 7.10
N GLN A 70 17.39 -11.70 6.56
CA GLN A 70 18.18 -11.62 5.33
C GLN A 70 17.29 -11.12 4.18
N PHE A 71 16.15 -11.76 3.96
CA PHE A 71 15.18 -11.35 2.93
C PHE A 71 14.67 -9.92 3.17
N TYR A 72 14.26 -9.62 4.41
CA TYR A 72 13.72 -8.33 4.81
C TYR A 72 14.69 -7.18 4.48
N LYS A 73 15.97 -7.31 4.84
CA LYS A 73 16.98 -6.30 4.58
C LYS A 73 17.32 -6.16 3.09
N GLU A 74 17.36 -7.26 2.36
CA GLU A 74 17.72 -7.26 0.94
C GLU A 74 16.59 -6.76 0.03
N LYS A 75 15.33 -6.99 0.43
CA LYS A 75 14.17 -6.81 -0.45
C LYS A 75 13.17 -5.76 0.01
N LEU A 76 13.08 -5.48 1.29
CA LEU A 76 12.10 -4.55 1.86
C LEU A 76 12.76 -3.27 2.39
N LEU A 77 13.94 -3.35 2.98
CA LEU A 77 14.70 -2.18 3.45
C LEU A 77 15.63 -1.62 2.35
N ILE A 78 15.05 -1.17 1.24
CA ILE A 78 15.82 -0.60 0.14
C ILE A 78 16.09 0.87 0.42
N PRO A 79 17.37 1.28 0.61
CA PRO A 79 17.68 2.66 0.94
C PRO A 79 17.48 3.60 -0.25
N GLY A 80 17.19 4.88 0.06
CA GLY A 80 17.14 5.95 -0.95
C GLY A 80 15.92 5.95 -1.86
N ILE A 81 14.90 5.16 -1.56
CA ILE A 81 13.61 5.19 -2.26
C ILE A 81 12.87 6.47 -1.91
N LEU A 82 12.34 7.16 -2.92
CA LEU A 82 11.61 8.42 -2.77
C LEU A 82 10.19 8.29 -3.34
N PRO A 83 9.24 9.10 -2.82
CA PRO A 83 7.92 9.21 -3.41
C PRO A 83 7.97 9.57 -4.90
N ASN A 84 7.04 9.05 -5.67
CA ASN A 84 6.89 9.33 -7.10
C ASN A 84 5.69 10.27 -7.37
N PRO A 85 5.44 10.68 -8.62
CA PRO A 85 4.35 11.60 -8.96
C PRO A 85 2.96 11.17 -8.47
N ALA A 86 2.68 9.85 -8.32
CA ALA A 86 1.40 9.39 -7.76
C ALA A 86 1.22 9.83 -6.31
N HIS A 87 2.25 9.66 -5.49
CA HIS A 87 2.22 10.04 -4.08
C HIS A 87 2.02 11.55 -3.91
N TYR A 88 2.73 12.37 -4.69
CA TYR A 88 2.57 13.83 -4.64
C TYR A 88 1.23 14.31 -5.19
N ALA A 89 0.67 13.64 -6.21
CA ALA A 89 -0.66 13.98 -6.71
C ALA A 89 -1.75 13.69 -5.66
N LEU A 90 -1.65 12.56 -4.95
CA LEU A 90 -2.57 12.23 -3.86
C LEU A 90 -2.44 13.22 -2.69
N GLN A 91 -1.22 13.56 -2.30
CA GLN A 91 -0.96 14.57 -1.27
C GLN A 91 -1.57 15.94 -1.65
N LYS A 92 -1.43 16.36 -2.92
CA LYS A 92 -2.05 17.59 -3.43
C LYS A 92 -3.57 17.56 -3.35
N LEU A 93 -4.22 16.43 -3.66
CA LEU A 93 -5.66 16.27 -3.49
C LEU A 93 -6.10 16.32 -2.02
N GLU A 94 -5.27 15.82 -1.11
CA GLU A 94 -5.52 15.94 0.34
C GLU A 94 -5.41 17.40 0.80
N ASP A 95 -4.40 18.15 0.36
CA ASP A 95 -4.26 19.58 0.67
C ASP A 95 -5.41 20.44 0.11
N GLN A 96 -5.99 20.03 -1.02
CA GLN A 96 -7.19 20.63 -1.59
C GLN A 96 -8.47 20.29 -0.79
N GLY A 97 -8.36 19.44 0.22
CA GLY A 97 -9.49 18.94 1.02
C GLY A 97 -10.41 17.98 0.28
N LYS A 98 -10.02 17.46 -0.89
CA LYS A 98 -10.80 16.52 -1.70
C LYS A 98 -10.54 15.06 -1.32
N LEU A 99 -9.28 14.66 -1.22
CA LEU A 99 -8.91 13.33 -0.75
C LEU A 99 -9.02 13.28 0.78
N LYS A 100 -9.84 12.36 1.29
CA LYS A 100 -10.12 12.23 2.72
C LYS A 100 -9.33 11.10 3.38
N ALA A 101 -8.94 10.09 2.61
CA ALA A 101 -8.11 9.01 3.10
C ALA A 101 -7.35 8.33 1.96
N ILE A 102 -6.15 7.87 2.27
CA ILE A 102 -5.39 6.89 1.52
C ILE A 102 -5.44 5.59 2.32
N ILE A 103 -5.95 4.53 1.70
CA ILE A 103 -5.96 3.18 2.24
C ILE A 103 -4.94 2.39 1.42
N THR A 104 -3.84 1.99 2.04
CA THR A 104 -2.74 1.36 1.34
C THR A 104 -2.44 -0.04 1.85
N GLN A 105 -2.14 -0.94 0.93
CA GLN A 105 -1.58 -2.26 1.23
C GLN A 105 -0.05 -2.20 1.36
N ASN A 106 0.56 -1.07 1.00
CA ASN A 106 1.99 -0.88 1.04
C ASN A 106 2.47 -0.65 2.47
N ILE A 107 3.71 -1.06 2.71
CA ILE A 107 4.41 -0.94 3.99
C ILE A 107 5.59 0.04 3.91
N ASP A 108 5.76 0.71 2.77
CA ASP A 108 6.95 1.50 2.39
C ASP A 108 6.99 2.93 2.97
N GLY A 109 5.87 3.44 3.48
CA GLY A 109 5.77 4.78 4.06
C GLY A 109 5.85 5.94 3.05
N LEU A 110 5.81 5.67 1.74
CA LEU A 110 6.01 6.70 0.71
C LEU A 110 4.89 7.74 0.66
N HIS A 111 3.67 7.38 1.03
CA HIS A 111 2.55 8.34 1.15
C HIS A 111 2.83 9.38 2.23
N GLN A 112 3.26 8.94 3.43
CA GLN A 112 3.62 9.83 4.53
C GLN A 112 4.86 10.66 4.19
N MET A 113 5.85 10.05 3.52
CA MET A 113 7.05 10.76 3.05
C MET A 113 6.72 11.84 2.02
N ALA A 114 5.69 11.66 1.18
CA ALA A 114 5.18 12.67 0.27
C ALA A 114 4.42 13.82 0.96
N GLY A 115 4.07 13.65 2.25
CA GLY A 115 3.36 14.64 3.06
C GLY A 115 1.88 14.33 3.32
N SER A 116 1.36 13.18 2.85
CA SER A 116 -0.02 12.75 3.16
C SER A 116 -0.18 12.45 4.66
N LYS A 117 -1.30 12.89 5.24
CA LYS A 117 -1.57 12.85 6.69
C LYS A 117 -2.54 11.73 7.06
N THR A 118 -3.55 11.49 6.23
CA THR A 118 -4.61 10.51 6.49
C THR A 118 -4.33 9.24 5.71
N VAL A 119 -3.42 8.42 6.23
CA VAL A 119 -2.96 7.18 5.58
C VAL A 119 -3.22 5.98 6.49
N TYR A 120 -4.02 5.03 6.01
CA TYR A 120 -4.33 3.76 6.66
C TYR A 120 -3.49 2.64 6.04
N GLU A 121 -2.46 2.22 6.74
CA GLU A 121 -1.53 1.16 6.32
C GLU A 121 -2.07 -0.20 6.75
N LEU A 122 -2.85 -0.86 5.88
CA LEU A 122 -3.53 -2.14 6.18
C LEU A 122 -2.58 -3.26 6.58
N HIS A 123 -1.37 -3.23 6.05
CA HIS A 123 -0.35 -4.25 6.31
C HIS A 123 0.80 -3.75 7.20
N GLY A 124 0.58 -2.64 7.91
CA GLY A 124 1.61 -2.06 8.78
C GLY A 124 2.70 -1.31 8.03
N SER A 125 3.90 -1.22 8.62
CA SER A 125 5.01 -0.41 8.09
C SER A 125 6.38 -0.99 8.40
N ILE A 126 7.32 -0.85 7.45
CA ILE A 126 8.74 -1.18 7.64
C ILE A 126 9.48 -0.14 8.49
N HIS A 127 8.85 0.98 8.84
CA HIS A 127 9.42 2.06 9.64
C HIS A 127 8.97 2.03 11.10
N ARG A 128 8.27 0.98 11.51
CA ARG A 128 7.85 0.77 12.89
C ARG A 128 8.31 -0.60 13.37
N TYR A 129 8.78 -0.66 14.61
CA TYR A 129 9.34 -1.88 15.18
C TYR A 129 8.88 -2.05 16.62
N TYR A 130 8.79 -3.30 17.07
CA TYR A 130 8.49 -3.63 18.44
C TYR A 130 9.23 -4.87 18.93
N CYS A 131 9.38 -4.94 20.24
CA CYS A 131 9.95 -6.11 20.91
C CYS A 131 8.93 -7.26 20.93
N VAL A 132 9.30 -8.43 20.42
CA VAL A 132 8.39 -9.59 20.36
C VAL A 132 7.95 -10.03 21.77
N LYS A 133 8.82 -9.91 22.79
CA LYS A 133 8.54 -10.38 24.16
C LYS A 133 7.62 -9.42 24.94
N HIS A 134 7.84 -8.11 24.79
CA HIS A 134 7.20 -7.11 25.65
C HIS A 134 6.30 -6.14 24.90
N HIS A 135 6.20 -6.26 23.56
CA HIS A 135 5.33 -5.48 22.69
C HIS A 135 5.50 -3.95 22.76
N HIS A 136 6.59 -3.45 23.40
CA HIS A 136 6.90 -2.03 23.36
C HIS A 136 7.55 -1.65 22.03
N ARG A 137 7.29 -0.45 21.59
CA ARG A 137 7.93 0.14 20.39
C ARG A 137 9.42 0.33 20.61
N ILE A 138 10.18 0.17 19.55
CA ILE A 138 11.62 0.40 19.50
C ILE A 138 11.85 1.43 18.41
N PRO A 139 12.47 2.59 18.73
CA PRO A 139 12.90 3.56 17.73
C PRO A 139 13.85 2.92 16.71
N GLU A 140 13.70 3.27 15.44
CA GLU A 140 14.51 2.67 14.37
C GLU A 140 16.02 2.94 14.58
N GLU A 141 16.37 4.10 15.10
CA GLU A 141 17.74 4.53 15.43
C GLU A 141 18.41 3.69 16.52
N GLU A 142 17.63 2.96 17.34
CA GLU A 142 18.15 2.05 18.37
C GLU A 142 18.38 0.63 17.83
N ILE A 143 18.03 0.36 16.56
CA ILE A 143 18.08 -0.97 15.97
C ILE A 143 19.40 -1.20 15.23
N ASP A 144 20.17 -2.18 15.67
CA ASP A 144 21.39 -2.60 14.97
C ASP A 144 21.08 -3.57 13.83
N PHE A 145 20.81 -3.04 12.65
CA PHE A 145 20.59 -3.83 11.43
C PHE A 145 21.84 -4.51 10.87
N SER A 146 23.03 -4.26 11.42
CA SER A 146 24.25 -4.99 11.02
C SER A 146 24.22 -6.44 11.53
N LYS A 147 23.48 -6.70 12.59
CA LYS A 147 23.28 -8.06 13.15
C LYS A 147 22.43 -8.90 12.21
N SER A 148 22.68 -10.19 12.17
CA SER A 148 21.84 -11.15 11.40
C SER A 148 20.38 -11.14 11.87
N ILE A 149 20.16 -10.98 13.18
CA ILE A 149 18.87 -10.83 13.83
C ILE A 149 18.96 -9.62 14.75
N PRO A 150 18.20 -8.53 14.53
CA PRO A 150 18.13 -7.40 15.44
C PRO A 150 17.53 -7.80 16.79
N LEU A 151 18.15 -7.34 17.87
CA LEU A 151 17.72 -7.66 19.23
C LEU A 151 17.36 -6.39 20.01
N CYS A 152 16.31 -6.49 20.81
CA CYS A 152 15.85 -5.43 21.70
C CYS A 152 16.96 -4.96 22.63
N PRO A 153 17.27 -3.65 22.69
CA PRO A 153 18.32 -3.12 23.54
C PRO A 153 18.04 -3.32 25.03
N HIS A 154 16.75 -3.48 25.41
CA HIS A 154 16.35 -3.59 26.81
C HIS A 154 16.32 -5.04 27.34
N CYS A 155 15.95 -6.02 26.52
CA CYS A 155 15.74 -7.39 26.98
C CYS A 155 16.36 -8.48 26.10
N HIS A 156 17.06 -8.09 25.02
CA HIS A 156 17.70 -9.00 24.07
C HIS A 156 16.77 -10.00 23.37
N SER A 157 15.45 -9.79 23.43
CA SER A 157 14.50 -10.53 22.62
C SER A 157 14.56 -10.04 21.17
N ILE A 158 14.06 -10.85 20.25
CA ILE A 158 13.97 -10.46 18.82
C ILE A 158 13.13 -9.20 18.69
N ILE A 159 13.58 -8.26 17.87
CA ILE A 159 12.77 -7.15 17.36
C ILE A 159 11.98 -7.66 16.18
N ARG A 160 10.80 -7.10 15.95
CA ARG A 160 9.97 -7.39 14.80
C ARG A 160 9.55 -6.09 14.10
N PRO A 161 9.59 -6.01 12.75
CA PRO A 161 8.92 -4.93 12.04
C PRO A 161 7.40 -5.04 12.26
N ASP A 162 6.73 -3.90 12.35
CA ASP A 162 5.27 -3.79 12.48
C ASP A 162 4.61 -4.01 11.11
N VAL A 163 4.85 -5.17 10.53
CA VAL A 163 4.31 -5.61 9.24
C VAL A 163 3.41 -6.81 9.48
N VAL A 164 2.22 -6.79 8.91
CA VAL A 164 1.30 -7.94 8.97
C VAL A 164 1.84 -9.05 8.06
N LEU A 165 2.23 -10.16 8.66
CA LEU A 165 2.70 -11.33 7.95
C LEU A 165 1.53 -12.24 7.54
N TYR A 166 1.76 -13.10 6.54
CA TYR A 166 0.79 -14.17 6.26
C TYR A 166 0.50 -14.96 7.55
N GLN A 167 -0.74 -15.43 7.71
CA GLN A 167 -1.30 -16.07 8.90
C GLN A 167 -1.70 -15.09 10.03
N GLU A 168 -1.47 -13.78 9.87
CA GLU A 168 -1.87 -12.77 10.84
C GLU A 168 -3.11 -12.01 10.40
N GLY A 169 -3.87 -11.50 11.37
CA GLY A 169 -5.00 -10.61 11.12
C GLY A 169 -4.57 -9.17 10.90
N LEU A 170 -5.40 -8.42 10.17
CA LEU A 170 -5.24 -6.98 10.08
C LEU A 170 -5.71 -6.30 11.37
N ASP A 171 -5.21 -5.10 11.64
CA ASP A 171 -5.67 -4.29 12.77
C ASP A 171 -7.14 -3.90 12.60
N GLU A 172 -7.98 -4.24 13.60
CA GLU A 172 -9.43 -4.00 13.55
C GLU A 172 -9.79 -2.51 13.53
N GLY A 173 -8.99 -1.66 14.18
CA GLY A 173 -9.18 -0.22 14.18
C GLY A 173 -8.90 0.36 12.80
N ILE A 174 -7.77 0.00 12.18
CA ILE A 174 -7.43 0.42 10.82
C ILE A 174 -8.47 -0.07 9.81
N LEU A 175 -8.96 -1.31 9.95
CA LEU A 175 -10.03 -1.85 9.11
C LEU A 175 -11.33 -1.04 9.24
N SER A 176 -11.75 -0.78 10.47
CA SER A 176 -13.00 -0.06 10.75
C SER A 176 -12.97 1.36 10.17
N GLU A 177 -11.88 2.10 10.40
CA GLU A 177 -11.70 3.45 9.85
C GLU A 177 -11.65 3.43 8.32
N SER A 178 -10.92 2.46 7.72
CA SER A 178 -10.86 2.29 6.27
C SER A 178 -12.24 2.05 5.66
N ILE A 179 -13.03 1.17 6.27
CA ILE A 179 -14.41 0.88 5.84
C ILE A 179 -15.27 2.14 5.95
N ALA A 180 -15.18 2.87 7.05
CA ALA A 180 -15.95 4.10 7.24
C ALA A 180 -15.64 5.15 6.18
N HIS A 181 -14.37 5.32 5.81
CA HIS A 181 -13.99 6.22 4.71
C HIS A 181 -14.52 5.74 3.36
N ILE A 182 -14.42 4.45 3.04
CA ILE A 182 -14.93 3.88 1.78
C ILE A 182 -16.45 4.07 1.68
N GLN A 183 -17.19 3.85 2.76
CA GLN A 183 -18.65 4.01 2.79
C GLN A 183 -19.12 5.45 2.59
N ASN A 184 -18.30 6.42 2.93
CA ASN A 184 -18.60 7.85 2.76
C ASN A 184 -18.10 8.42 1.42
N ALA A 185 -17.36 7.64 0.62
CA ALA A 185 -16.78 8.12 -0.62
C ALA A 185 -17.84 8.34 -1.70
N ASP A 186 -17.75 9.49 -2.38
CA ASP A 186 -18.45 9.75 -3.63
C ASP A 186 -17.56 9.39 -4.85
N LEU A 187 -16.24 9.30 -4.64
CA LEU A 187 -15.28 8.80 -5.62
C LEU A 187 -14.27 7.88 -4.94
N LEU A 188 -14.27 6.60 -5.30
CA LEU A 188 -13.23 5.65 -4.90
C LEU A 188 -12.28 5.42 -6.08
N ILE A 189 -11.02 5.80 -5.91
CA ILE A 189 -9.96 5.55 -6.90
C ILE A 189 -9.13 4.37 -6.41
N ILE A 190 -9.10 3.30 -7.17
CA ILE A 190 -8.27 2.12 -6.93
C ILE A 190 -7.06 2.18 -7.86
N GLY A 191 -5.86 1.98 -7.31
CA GLY A 191 -4.65 2.08 -8.11
C GLY A 191 -3.55 1.09 -7.73
N GLY A 192 -2.83 0.56 -8.74
CA GLY A 192 -1.64 -0.24 -8.54
C GLY A 192 -1.84 -1.50 -7.69
N THR A 193 -2.99 -2.14 -7.77
CA THR A 193 -3.27 -3.36 -7.00
C THR A 193 -3.94 -4.44 -7.83
N SER A 194 -3.55 -5.70 -7.61
CA SER A 194 -4.20 -6.87 -8.23
C SER A 194 -5.49 -7.29 -7.53
N LEU A 195 -5.78 -6.75 -6.33
CA LEU A 195 -6.92 -7.09 -5.48
C LEU A 195 -7.05 -8.61 -5.19
N THR A 196 -5.91 -9.26 -4.98
CA THR A 196 -5.86 -10.72 -4.72
C THR A 196 -5.55 -11.06 -3.26
N VAL A 197 -5.11 -10.08 -2.45
CA VAL A 197 -4.76 -10.28 -1.04
C VAL A 197 -5.95 -9.97 -0.15
N TYR A 198 -6.52 -11.00 0.43
CA TYR A 198 -7.61 -10.88 1.41
C TYR A 198 -7.06 -10.85 2.85
N PRO A 199 -7.72 -10.13 3.78
CA PRO A 199 -9.04 -9.47 3.64
C PRO A 199 -9.00 -8.07 2.99
N ALA A 200 -7.82 -7.46 2.77
CA ALA A 200 -7.69 -6.10 2.26
C ALA A 200 -8.45 -5.86 0.93
N ALA A 201 -8.32 -6.77 -0.03
CA ALA A 201 -9.04 -6.68 -1.31
C ALA A 201 -10.57 -6.66 -1.16
N GLY A 202 -11.09 -7.19 -0.05
CA GLY A 202 -12.53 -7.22 0.22
C GLY A 202 -13.13 -5.88 0.63
N LEU A 203 -12.29 -4.91 1.05
CA LEU A 203 -12.77 -3.61 1.57
C LEU A 203 -13.50 -2.79 0.51
N ILE A 204 -13.12 -2.92 -0.77
CA ILE A 204 -13.76 -2.18 -1.87
C ILE A 204 -15.27 -2.48 -2.00
N ARG A 205 -15.73 -3.63 -1.49
CA ARG A 205 -17.15 -4.02 -1.51
C ARG A 205 -18.03 -3.15 -0.61
N TYR A 206 -17.43 -2.40 0.30
CA TYR A 206 -18.15 -1.43 1.14
C TYR A 206 -18.42 -0.11 0.44
N PHE A 207 -17.87 0.09 -0.76
CA PHE A 207 -18.15 1.29 -1.57
C PHE A 207 -19.61 1.29 -2.03
N PRO A 208 -20.36 2.40 -1.80
CA PRO A 208 -21.76 2.46 -2.15
C PRO A 208 -21.95 2.76 -3.65
N HIS A 209 -22.21 1.71 -4.44
CA HIS A 209 -22.51 1.82 -5.86
C HIS A 209 -23.94 2.32 -6.10
N HIS A 210 -24.23 3.59 -5.73
CA HIS A 210 -25.54 4.18 -5.96
C HIS A 210 -25.44 5.68 -6.28
N GLY A 211 -26.46 6.21 -6.95
CA GLY A 211 -26.52 7.63 -7.28
C GLY A 211 -25.40 8.07 -8.22
N SER A 212 -24.70 9.12 -7.84
CA SER A 212 -23.59 9.72 -8.62
C SER A 212 -22.22 9.19 -8.24
N ASN A 213 -22.13 8.28 -7.27
CA ASN A 213 -20.85 7.74 -6.81
C ASN A 213 -20.15 6.97 -7.92
N LYS A 214 -18.83 7.12 -7.99
CA LYS A 214 -18.02 6.56 -9.07
C LYS A 214 -16.85 5.74 -8.55
N LEU A 215 -16.64 4.58 -9.16
CA LEU A 215 -15.50 3.69 -8.94
C LEU A 215 -14.55 3.78 -10.12
N VAL A 216 -13.32 4.17 -9.87
CA VAL A 216 -12.26 4.32 -10.87
C VAL A 216 -11.14 3.33 -10.60
N LEU A 217 -10.64 2.69 -11.64
CA LEU A 217 -9.47 1.80 -11.58
C LEU A 217 -8.34 2.35 -12.45
N ILE A 218 -7.13 2.41 -11.88
CA ILE A 218 -5.90 2.77 -12.58
C ILE A 218 -4.87 1.66 -12.36
N ASN A 219 -4.59 0.87 -13.38
CA ASN A 219 -3.63 -0.23 -13.34
C ASN A 219 -2.78 -0.31 -14.61
N LYS A 220 -1.70 -1.09 -14.59
CA LYS A 220 -0.92 -1.36 -15.82
C LYS A 220 -1.63 -2.34 -16.74
N GLU A 221 -2.31 -3.33 -16.19
CA GLU A 221 -2.86 -4.48 -16.89
C GLU A 221 -4.33 -4.67 -16.54
N GLU A 222 -5.04 -5.37 -17.41
CA GLU A 222 -6.43 -5.76 -17.21
C GLU A 222 -6.59 -6.68 -15.99
N GLY A 223 -7.71 -6.55 -15.29
CA GLY A 223 -7.99 -7.31 -14.10
C GLY A 223 -9.48 -7.64 -13.91
N ARG A 224 -9.77 -8.39 -12.86
CA ARG A 224 -11.14 -8.86 -12.59
C ARG A 224 -12.12 -7.75 -12.26
N LEU A 225 -11.63 -6.62 -11.75
CA LEU A 225 -12.47 -5.50 -11.33
C LEU A 225 -12.88 -4.58 -12.48
N ASP A 226 -12.28 -4.71 -13.66
CA ASP A 226 -12.49 -3.81 -14.80
C ASP A 226 -13.96 -3.66 -15.20
N THR A 227 -14.72 -4.76 -15.10
CA THR A 227 -16.16 -4.79 -15.44
C THR A 227 -17.06 -4.18 -14.36
N GLU A 228 -16.54 -3.96 -13.16
CA GLU A 228 -17.27 -3.39 -12.03
C GLU A 228 -17.01 -1.88 -11.89
N CYS A 229 -16.00 -1.34 -12.58
CA CYS A 229 -15.62 0.06 -12.49
C CYS A 229 -16.34 0.92 -13.51
N ASP A 230 -16.71 2.14 -13.11
CA ASP A 230 -17.28 3.15 -14.01
C ASP A 230 -16.26 3.66 -15.03
N LEU A 231 -14.99 3.77 -14.62
CA LEU A 231 -13.89 4.22 -15.46
C LEU A 231 -12.63 3.38 -15.18
N VAL A 232 -12.01 2.87 -16.25
CA VAL A 232 -10.75 2.11 -16.17
C VAL A 232 -9.70 2.77 -17.05
N LEU A 233 -8.53 3.07 -16.46
CA LEU A 233 -7.35 3.57 -17.16
C LEU A 233 -6.19 2.58 -17.03
N TYR A 234 -5.53 2.29 -18.15
CA TYR A 234 -4.32 1.46 -18.17
C TYR A 234 -3.09 2.32 -18.38
N GLY A 235 -2.12 2.20 -17.49
CA GLY A 235 -0.86 2.94 -17.58
C GLY A 235 -0.17 3.07 -16.23
N LYS A 236 0.86 3.89 -16.21
CA LYS A 236 1.58 4.24 -14.98
C LYS A 236 0.74 5.21 -14.16
N ILE A 237 0.51 4.87 -12.91
CA ILE A 237 -0.38 5.62 -12.04
C ILE A 237 0.13 7.03 -11.74
N GLY A 238 1.45 7.22 -11.64
CA GLY A 238 2.05 8.52 -11.42
C GLY A 238 1.87 9.45 -12.61
N GLU A 239 2.04 8.95 -13.84
CA GLU A 239 1.80 9.71 -15.05
C GLU A 239 0.33 10.14 -15.14
N ILE A 240 -0.61 9.20 -14.90
CA ILE A 240 -2.06 9.46 -14.99
C ILE A 240 -2.50 10.47 -13.92
N LEU A 241 -2.14 10.25 -12.65
CA LEU A 241 -2.59 11.13 -11.57
C LEU A 241 -1.96 12.52 -11.66
N SER A 242 -0.68 12.63 -12.02
CA SER A 242 -0.04 13.95 -12.17
C SER A 242 -0.66 14.79 -13.29
N GLU A 243 -1.14 14.16 -14.37
CA GLU A 243 -1.81 14.86 -15.48
C GLU A 243 -3.18 15.43 -15.06
N VAL A 244 -3.95 14.68 -14.27
CA VAL A 244 -5.32 15.08 -13.91
C VAL A 244 -5.42 15.93 -12.65
N VAL A 245 -4.40 15.91 -11.80
CA VAL A 245 -4.32 16.66 -10.52
C VAL A 245 -3.46 17.93 -10.66
N SER A 246 -3.42 18.51 -11.82
CA SER A 246 -2.65 19.72 -12.12
C SER A 246 -3.20 20.98 -11.41
#